data_928b0912ead1b39d342dc8c9d38a79e1
#
_entry.id   928b0912ead1b39d342dc8c9d38a79e1
#
_cell.length_a   1.000
_cell.length_b   1.000
_cell.length_c   1.000
_cell.angle_alpha   90.00
_cell.angle_beta   90.00
_cell.angle_gamma   90.00
#
_symmetry.space_group_name_H-M   'P 1'
#
loop_
_entity.id
_entity.type
_entity.pdbx_description
1 polymer ?
#
loop_
_entity_poly.entity_id
_entity_poly.type
_entity_poly.pdbx_seq_one_letter_code
_entity_poly.pdbx_strand_id
1 'polypeptide(L)'
;MELRHLRYFVTVAEELHFGRAAKRLHMAQPPLSQQIRQLEEELGIVLFHRTSHHVALTEAGAVFLNEVRRLLAQLEESCRTVQCVGRGEVGSLRLGFIDSAVYDVLPILLQAYHARFPDVEVVLRQRASWEQIDDIQQQQLDLGIVRPPVPQASLETLTIRQEPFVVVLPRGHSLVEQQQIPLAALAQEPFVFFSRHIKTQYVTQVLRLC
;
A
#
# COMPACT_ATOMS: atom_id res chain seq x y z
N MET A 1 26.89 8.83 23.17
CA MET A 1 26.67 9.56 21.90
C MET A 1 25.19 9.46 21.51
N GLU A 2 24.55 10.56 21.09
CA GLU A 2 23.14 10.64 20.70
C GLU A 2 23.03 11.28 19.31
N LEU A 3 21.92 11.02 18.58
CA LEU A 3 21.68 11.58 17.23
C LEU A 3 21.78 13.11 17.18
N ARG A 4 21.38 13.79 18.25
CA ARG A 4 21.51 15.25 18.33
C ARG A 4 22.98 15.71 18.27
N HIS A 5 23.91 14.98 18.88
CA HIS A 5 25.34 15.29 18.82
C HIS A 5 25.87 15.19 17.40
N LEU A 6 25.40 14.20 16.62
CA LEU A 6 25.77 14.04 15.21
C LEU A 6 25.24 15.21 14.35
N ARG A 7 24.00 15.63 14.57
CA ARG A 7 23.41 16.81 13.88
C ARG A 7 24.14 18.09 14.24
N TYR A 8 24.50 18.28 15.50
CA TYR A 8 25.27 19.43 15.94
C TYR A 8 26.66 19.46 15.29
N PHE A 9 27.33 18.31 15.26
CA PHE A 9 28.62 18.17 14.60
C PHE A 9 28.55 18.55 13.10
N VAL A 10 27.59 17.98 12.35
CA VAL A 10 27.41 18.31 10.93
C VAL A 10 27.16 19.79 10.73
N THR A 11 26.31 20.41 11.56
CA THR A 11 26.02 21.85 11.44
C THR A 11 27.25 22.71 11.71
N VAL A 12 28.08 22.37 12.73
CA VAL A 12 29.33 23.07 12.99
C VAL A 12 30.34 22.89 11.86
N ALA A 13 30.41 21.66 11.30
CA ALA A 13 31.29 21.34 10.18
C ALA A 13 30.91 22.09 8.88
N GLU A 14 29.65 22.33 8.65
CA GLU A 14 29.17 23.11 7.50
C GLU A 14 29.41 24.62 7.68
N GLU A 15 29.16 25.12 8.87
CA GLU A 15 29.32 26.53 9.17
C GLU A 15 30.77 26.94 9.40
N LEU A 16 31.64 26.05 9.82
CA LEU A 16 33.00 26.32 10.29
C LEU A 16 33.07 27.48 11.28
N HIS A 17 31.98 27.66 12.04
CA HIS A 17 31.81 28.73 13.00
C HIS A 17 30.74 28.40 14.04
N PHE A 18 31.13 28.24 15.29
CA PHE A 18 30.22 27.84 16.36
C PHE A 18 29.05 28.79 16.59
N GLY A 19 29.28 30.14 16.46
CA GLY A 19 28.21 31.12 16.63
C GLY A 19 27.16 31.06 15.52
N ARG A 20 27.57 30.86 14.25
CA ARG A 20 26.61 30.66 13.13
C ARG A 20 25.87 29.33 13.26
N ALA A 21 26.59 28.25 13.58
CA ALA A 21 25.97 26.93 13.83
C ALA A 21 24.96 27.01 14.97
N ALA A 22 25.26 27.64 16.07
CA ALA A 22 24.35 27.84 17.19
C ALA A 22 23.06 28.59 16.79
N LYS A 23 23.21 29.69 16.01
CA LYS A 23 22.04 30.40 15.46
C LYS A 23 21.19 29.54 14.56
N ARG A 24 21.79 28.74 13.67
CA ARG A 24 21.09 27.80 12.78
C ARG A 24 20.35 26.68 13.55
N LEU A 25 20.92 26.28 14.70
CA LEU A 25 20.33 25.28 15.60
C LEU A 25 19.35 25.89 16.63
N HIS A 26 19.12 27.19 16.60
CA HIS A 26 18.28 27.93 17.55
C HIS A 26 18.69 27.71 19.01
N MET A 27 19.99 27.70 19.29
CA MET A 27 20.56 27.52 20.63
C MET A 27 21.70 28.51 20.91
N ALA A 28 22.10 28.58 22.17
CA ALA A 28 23.29 29.38 22.55
C ALA A 28 24.60 28.66 22.18
N GLN A 29 25.66 29.44 21.88
CA GLN A 29 26.96 28.89 21.52
C GLN A 29 27.64 28.04 22.64
N PRO A 30 27.60 28.45 23.95
CA PRO A 30 28.26 27.67 24.98
C PRO A 30 27.80 26.22 25.10
N PRO A 31 26.46 25.88 25.14
CA PRO A 31 26.01 24.52 25.17
C PRO A 31 26.38 23.74 23.89
N LEU A 32 26.34 24.35 22.69
CA LEU A 32 26.79 23.70 21.48
C LEU A 32 28.26 23.29 21.55
N SER A 33 29.13 24.19 22.02
CA SER A 33 30.55 23.91 22.20
C SER A 33 30.80 22.78 23.19
N GLN A 34 30.02 22.73 24.27
CA GLN A 34 30.09 21.63 25.25
C GLN A 34 29.67 20.29 24.66
N GLN A 35 28.57 20.25 23.89
CA GLN A 35 28.10 19.02 23.26
C GLN A 35 29.10 18.47 22.23
N ILE A 36 29.78 19.36 21.49
CA ILE A 36 30.83 18.91 20.56
C ILE A 36 32.07 18.40 21.31
N ARG A 37 32.47 19.03 22.43
CA ARG A 37 33.57 18.51 23.27
C ARG A 37 33.23 17.13 23.85
N GLN A 38 32.03 16.96 24.35
CA GLN A 38 31.54 15.68 24.84
C GLN A 38 31.59 14.59 23.75
N LEU A 39 31.21 14.93 22.51
CA LEU A 39 31.31 14.04 21.38
C LEU A 39 32.76 13.63 21.08
N GLU A 40 33.70 14.62 21.09
CA GLU A 40 35.13 14.39 20.90
C GLU A 40 35.71 13.50 22.02
N GLU A 41 35.31 13.73 23.27
CA GLU A 41 35.69 12.92 24.43
C GLU A 41 35.18 11.48 24.32
N GLU A 42 33.93 11.29 23.94
CA GLU A 42 33.35 9.95 23.76
C GLU A 42 34.03 9.17 22.61
N LEU A 43 34.45 9.86 21.56
CA LEU A 43 35.17 9.27 20.44
C LEU A 43 36.68 9.10 20.73
N GLY A 44 37.20 9.79 21.74
CA GLY A 44 38.61 9.79 22.06
C GLY A 44 39.47 10.52 21.01
N ILE A 45 38.87 11.38 20.17
CA ILE A 45 39.56 12.05 19.08
C ILE A 45 39.01 13.47 18.86
N VAL A 46 39.92 14.40 18.51
CA VAL A 46 39.57 15.78 18.19
C VAL A 46 39.05 15.86 16.74
N LEU A 47 37.87 16.46 16.56
CA LEU A 47 37.24 16.59 15.25
C LEU A 47 37.44 17.98 14.65
N PHE A 48 37.69 19.03 15.48
CA PHE A 48 37.89 20.40 15.05
C PHE A 48 39.18 20.98 15.56
N HIS A 49 39.97 21.60 14.69
CA HIS A 49 40.99 22.59 15.05
C HIS A 49 40.27 23.90 15.41
N ARG A 50 40.54 24.42 16.62
CA ARG A 50 39.90 25.62 17.13
C ARG A 50 40.98 26.64 17.52
N THR A 51 40.89 27.83 16.93
CA THR A 51 41.63 29.01 17.37
C THR A 51 40.64 30.13 17.70
N SER A 52 41.14 31.26 18.22
CA SER A 52 40.28 32.44 18.51
C SER A 52 39.53 32.96 17.28
N HIS A 53 40.01 32.70 16.06
CA HIS A 53 39.49 33.29 14.83
C HIS A 53 39.13 32.23 13.75
N HIS A 54 39.44 30.97 13.97
CA HIS A 54 39.27 29.95 12.93
C HIS A 54 38.83 28.60 13.51
N VAL A 55 37.89 28.01 12.81
CA VAL A 55 37.43 26.61 13.07
C VAL A 55 37.60 25.83 11.76
N ALA A 56 38.32 24.73 11.82
CA ALA A 56 38.49 23.83 10.67
C ALA A 56 38.33 22.39 11.13
N LEU A 57 37.94 21.50 10.21
CA LEU A 57 37.91 20.06 10.48
C LEU A 57 39.36 19.52 10.59
N THR A 58 39.57 18.58 11.49
CA THR A 58 40.74 17.71 11.43
C THR A 58 40.54 16.66 10.31
N GLU A 59 41.57 15.91 9.96
CA GLU A 59 41.42 14.79 9.02
C GLU A 59 40.38 13.78 9.53
N ALA A 60 40.43 13.45 10.81
CA ALA A 60 39.41 12.59 11.46
C ALA A 60 38.03 13.21 11.41
N GLY A 61 37.91 14.54 11.62
CA GLY A 61 36.66 15.28 11.48
C GLY A 61 36.09 15.22 10.08
N ALA A 62 36.91 15.31 9.03
CA ALA A 62 36.47 15.19 7.65
C ALA A 62 35.96 13.77 7.31
N VAL A 63 36.65 12.74 7.76
CA VAL A 63 36.20 11.34 7.63
C VAL A 63 34.89 11.16 8.38
N PHE A 64 34.82 11.60 9.63
CA PHE A 64 33.63 11.45 10.46
C PHE A 64 32.44 12.20 9.89
N LEU A 65 32.63 13.37 9.28
CA LEU A 65 31.56 14.13 8.60
C LEU A 65 30.89 13.30 7.48
N ASN A 66 31.69 12.64 6.66
CA ASN A 66 31.17 11.81 5.58
C ASN A 66 30.36 10.62 6.13
N GLU A 67 30.86 9.94 7.16
CA GLU A 67 30.16 8.79 7.77
C GLU A 67 28.87 9.22 8.47
N VAL A 68 28.89 10.34 9.19
CA VAL A 68 27.69 10.88 9.86
C VAL A 68 26.62 11.28 8.87
N ARG A 69 27.01 11.93 7.76
CA ARG A 69 26.04 12.27 6.68
C ARG A 69 25.37 11.04 6.09
N ARG A 70 26.14 9.99 5.83
CA ARG A 70 25.59 8.71 5.34
C ARG A 70 24.61 8.10 6.33
N LEU A 71 24.98 8.07 7.61
CA LEU A 71 24.14 7.53 8.68
C LEU A 71 22.82 8.32 8.84
N LEU A 72 22.89 9.65 8.83
CA LEU A 72 21.68 10.47 8.93
C LEU A 72 20.77 10.31 7.70
N ALA A 73 21.33 10.23 6.50
CA ALA A 73 20.56 9.96 5.29
C ALA A 73 19.88 8.57 5.33
N GLN A 74 20.59 7.55 5.82
CA GLN A 74 20.02 6.22 5.99
C GLN A 74 18.88 6.19 7.02
N LEU A 75 19.02 6.94 8.11
CA LEU A 75 17.96 7.07 9.10
C LEU A 75 16.71 7.73 8.51
N GLU A 76 16.87 8.81 7.75
CA GLU A 76 15.76 9.50 7.09
C GLU A 76 15.04 8.58 6.10
N GLU A 77 15.78 7.80 5.31
CA GLU A 77 15.21 6.83 4.38
C GLU A 77 14.45 5.72 5.12
N SER A 78 15.01 5.20 6.21
CA SER A 78 14.33 4.20 7.04
C SER A 78 13.01 4.74 7.63
N CYS A 79 13.01 5.98 8.10
CA CYS A 79 11.80 6.64 8.58
C CYS A 79 10.76 6.82 7.47
N ARG A 80 11.19 7.20 6.27
CA ARG A 80 10.30 7.32 5.10
C ARG A 80 9.67 5.99 4.73
N THR A 81 10.47 4.92 4.65
CA THR A 81 9.99 3.57 4.36
C THR A 81 8.90 3.13 5.35
N VAL A 82 9.14 3.32 6.65
CA VAL A 82 8.14 2.99 7.69
C VAL A 82 6.86 3.81 7.53
N GLN A 83 6.98 5.09 7.18
CA GLN A 83 5.81 5.93 6.91
C GLN A 83 5.03 5.49 5.68
N CYS A 84 5.71 5.09 4.59
CA CYS A 84 5.07 4.56 3.39
C CYS A 84 4.32 3.24 3.69
N VAL A 85 4.93 2.33 4.46
CA VAL A 85 4.26 1.11 4.94
C VAL A 85 3.03 1.45 5.79
N GLY A 86 3.17 2.41 6.73
CA GLY A 86 2.05 2.84 7.59
C GLY A 86 0.89 3.47 6.83
N ARG A 87 1.14 4.04 5.64
CA ARG A 87 0.11 4.59 4.73
C ARG A 87 -0.37 3.59 3.67
N GLY A 88 0.14 2.37 3.68
CA GLY A 88 -0.19 1.36 2.66
C GLY A 88 0.31 1.70 1.25
N GLU A 89 1.34 2.52 1.14
CA GLU A 89 1.95 2.92 -0.13
C GLU A 89 2.98 1.90 -0.63
N VAL A 90 3.42 0.99 0.25
CA VAL A 90 4.36 -0.10 -0.02
C VAL A 90 3.86 -1.35 0.69
N GLY A 91 3.94 -2.50 0.04
CA GLY A 91 3.53 -3.78 0.61
C GLY A 91 2.87 -4.70 -0.41
N SER A 92 1.92 -5.54 0.02
CA SER A 92 1.17 -6.42 -0.86
C SER A 92 -0.33 -6.39 -0.55
N LEU A 93 -1.15 -6.39 -1.62
CA LEU A 93 -2.61 -6.52 -1.56
C LEU A 93 -3.01 -7.87 -2.17
N ARG A 94 -3.59 -8.76 -1.35
CA ARG A 94 -4.09 -10.05 -1.81
C ARG A 94 -5.56 -9.90 -2.21
N LEU A 95 -5.82 -9.88 -3.52
CA LEU A 95 -7.14 -9.66 -4.10
C LEU A 95 -7.71 -10.95 -4.66
N GLY A 96 -8.84 -11.39 -4.09
CA GLY A 96 -9.65 -12.46 -4.65
C GLY A 96 -10.60 -11.95 -5.73
N PHE A 97 -10.87 -12.75 -6.76
CA PHE A 97 -11.82 -12.37 -7.80
C PHE A 97 -12.54 -13.60 -8.39
N ILE A 98 -13.76 -13.38 -8.89
CA ILE A 98 -14.53 -14.36 -9.66
C ILE A 98 -14.23 -14.22 -11.15
N ASP A 99 -14.43 -15.29 -11.92
CA ASP A 99 -14.13 -15.37 -13.35
C ASP A 99 -14.67 -14.19 -14.16
N SER A 100 -15.93 -13.79 -13.91
CA SER A 100 -16.57 -12.73 -14.67
C SER A 100 -15.96 -11.36 -14.46
N ALA A 101 -15.26 -11.11 -13.34
CA ALA A 101 -14.61 -9.83 -13.04
C ALA A 101 -13.44 -9.54 -13.99
N VAL A 102 -12.82 -10.59 -14.56
CA VAL A 102 -11.66 -10.47 -15.48
C VAL A 102 -11.99 -9.71 -16.76
N TYR A 103 -13.24 -9.84 -17.24
CA TYR A 103 -13.64 -9.29 -18.53
C TYR A 103 -13.97 -7.80 -18.50
N ASP A 104 -14.09 -7.21 -17.30
CA ASP A 104 -14.59 -5.85 -17.20
C ASP A 104 -14.01 -5.09 -15.99
N VAL A 105 -14.44 -5.42 -14.78
CA VAL A 105 -14.16 -4.64 -13.56
C VAL A 105 -12.70 -4.72 -13.16
N LEU A 106 -12.13 -5.92 -13.15
CA LEU A 106 -10.79 -6.17 -12.61
C LEU A 106 -9.68 -5.40 -13.33
N PRO A 107 -9.61 -5.37 -14.69
CA PRO A 107 -8.57 -4.62 -15.39
C PRO A 107 -8.62 -3.11 -15.09
N ILE A 108 -9.83 -2.54 -15.02
CA ILE A 108 -10.03 -1.11 -14.74
C ILE A 108 -9.55 -0.78 -13.32
N LEU A 109 -9.93 -1.61 -12.34
CA LEU A 109 -9.52 -1.43 -10.95
C LEU A 109 -8.01 -1.56 -10.79
N LEU A 110 -7.39 -2.57 -11.41
CA LEU A 110 -5.94 -2.78 -11.33
C LEU A 110 -5.16 -1.62 -11.95
N GLN A 111 -5.61 -1.13 -13.11
CA GLN A 111 -4.97 0.01 -13.77
C GLN A 111 -5.03 1.27 -12.88
N ALA A 112 -6.21 1.58 -12.32
CA ALA A 112 -6.40 2.74 -11.46
C ALA A 112 -5.61 2.60 -10.14
N TYR A 113 -5.59 1.39 -9.58
CA TYR A 113 -4.87 1.10 -8.35
C TYR A 113 -3.35 1.23 -8.54
N HIS A 114 -2.81 0.60 -9.58
CA HIS A 114 -1.37 0.65 -9.86
C HIS A 114 -0.88 2.07 -10.19
N ALA A 115 -1.70 2.88 -10.87
CA ALA A 115 -1.37 4.28 -11.12
C ALA A 115 -1.25 5.11 -9.84
N ARG A 116 -2.00 4.76 -8.80
CA ARG A 116 -2.01 5.46 -7.51
C ARG A 116 -1.02 4.89 -6.50
N PHE A 117 -0.78 3.58 -6.54
CA PHE A 117 0.06 2.83 -5.60
C PHE A 117 1.04 1.92 -6.37
N PRO A 118 2.03 2.50 -7.07
CA PRO A 118 2.93 1.74 -7.95
C PRO A 118 3.84 0.75 -7.20
N ASP A 119 4.10 1.00 -5.92
CA ASP A 119 5.00 0.20 -5.09
C ASP A 119 4.26 -0.86 -4.24
N VAL A 120 2.95 -1.05 -4.48
CA VAL A 120 2.16 -2.12 -3.87
C VAL A 120 2.05 -3.28 -4.83
N GLU A 121 2.56 -4.45 -4.42
CA GLU A 121 2.39 -5.69 -5.14
C GLU A 121 0.94 -6.17 -5.04
N VAL A 122 0.25 -6.41 -6.16
CA VAL A 122 -1.11 -6.97 -6.15
C VAL A 122 -1.04 -8.46 -6.48
N VAL A 123 -1.34 -9.29 -5.47
CA VAL A 123 -1.41 -10.75 -5.61
C VAL A 123 -2.83 -11.16 -5.92
N LEU A 124 -3.06 -11.60 -7.16
CA LEU A 124 -4.38 -11.98 -7.65
C LEU A 124 -4.69 -13.47 -7.40
N ARG A 125 -5.87 -13.77 -6.85
CA ARG A 125 -6.34 -15.16 -6.63
C ARG A 125 -7.74 -15.34 -7.19
N GLN A 126 -7.86 -16.19 -8.21
CA GLN A 126 -9.15 -16.61 -8.75
C GLN A 126 -9.79 -17.62 -7.80
N ARG A 127 -10.96 -17.29 -7.24
CA ARG A 127 -11.69 -18.09 -6.25
C ARG A 127 -13.19 -17.91 -6.42
N ALA A 128 -13.97 -18.93 -6.09
CA ALA A 128 -15.42 -18.79 -5.98
C ALA A 128 -15.79 -17.83 -4.83
N SER A 129 -16.96 -17.16 -4.90
CA SER A 129 -17.37 -16.15 -3.91
C SER A 129 -17.32 -16.68 -2.45
N TRP A 130 -17.75 -17.91 -2.21
CA TRP A 130 -17.75 -18.50 -0.88
C TRP A 130 -16.33 -18.79 -0.36
N GLU A 131 -15.39 -19.22 -1.23
CA GLU A 131 -13.97 -19.41 -0.89
C GLU A 131 -13.30 -18.09 -0.53
N GLN A 132 -13.61 -17.03 -1.28
CA GLN A 132 -13.07 -15.70 -0.99
C GLN A 132 -13.54 -15.20 0.38
N ILE A 133 -14.80 -15.45 0.76
CA ILE A 133 -15.33 -15.08 2.08
C ILE A 133 -14.57 -15.80 3.18
N ASP A 134 -14.34 -17.10 3.04
CA ASP A 134 -13.56 -17.89 3.99
C ASP A 134 -12.10 -17.43 4.05
N ASP A 135 -11.47 -17.19 2.89
CA ASP A 135 -10.09 -16.71 2.79
C ASP A 135 -9.91 -15.31 3.44
N ILE A 136 -10.91 -14.42 3.33
CA ILE A 136 -10.89 -13.12 4.01
C ILE A 136 -11.00 -13.29 5.52
N GLN A 137 -11.92 -14.12 6.00
CA GLN A 137 -12.09 -14.40 7.43
C GLN A 137 -10.84 -15.04 8.05
N GLN A 138 -10.10 -15.83 7.26
CA GLN A 138 -8.84 -16.45 7.66
C GLN A 138 -7.61 -15.55 7.40
N GLN A 139 -7.82 -14.30 6.99
CA GLN A 139 -6.76 -13.35 6.65
C GLN A 139 -5.81 -13.84 5.52
N GLN A 140 -6.31 -14.70 4.64
CA GLN A 140 -5.60 -15.18 3.45
C GLN A 140 -5.78 -14.24 2.26
N LEU A 141 -6.88 -13.48 2.24
CA LEU A 141 -7.18 -12.39 1.33
C LEU A 141 -7.45 -11.10 2.12
N ASP A 142 -7.12 -9.97 1.53
CA ASP A 142 -7.38 -8.63 2.09
C ASP A 142 -8.68 -8.07 1.51
N LEU A 143 -9.00 -8.40 0.25
CA LEU A 143 -10.16 -7.93 -0.48
C LEU A 143 -10.67 -9.03 -1.42
N GLY A 144 -11.98 -9.05 -1.69
CA GLY A 144 -12.59 -9.98 -2.64
C GLY A 144 -13.61 -9.31 -3.54
N ILE A 145 -13.57 -9.65 -4.83
CA ILE A 145 -14.63 -9.32 -5.79
C ILE A 145 -15.53 -10.52 -5.91
N VAL A 146 -16.73 -10.39 -5.33
CA VAL A 146 -17.67 -11.51 -5.17
C VAL A 146 -19.02 -11.19 -5.77
N ARG A 147 -19.83 -12.24 -6.00
CA ARG A 147 -21.22 -12.11 -6.41
C ARG A 147 -22.14 -12.42 -5.21
N PRO A 148 -23.17 -11.60 -4.98
CA PRO A 148 -24.14 -11.85 -3.90
C PRO A 148 -24.79 -13.24 -4.02
N PRO A 149 -25.34 -13.78 -2.93
CA PRO A 149 -25.43 -13.19 -1.60
C PRO A 149 -24.13 -13.33 -0.79
N VAL A 150 -23.80 -12.28 -0.04
CA VAL A 150 -22.67 -12.29 0.89
C VAL A 150 -23.23 -12.18 2.32
N PRO A 151 -22.82 -13.03 3.27
CA PRO A 151 -23.22 -12.91 4.67
C PRO A 151 -22.73 -11.56 5.24
N GLN A 152 -23.65 -10.66 5.59
CA GLN A 152 -23.31 -9.30 6.05
C GLN A 152 -22.79 -9.24 7.50
N ALA A 153 -22.87 -10.34 8.26
CA ALA A 153 -22.57 -10.30 9.70
C ALA A 153 -21.08 -10.07 10.07
N SER A 154 -20.17 -10.24 9.11
CA SER A 154 -18.72 -10.19 9.40
C SER A 154 -17.87 -9.48 8.34
N LEU A 155 -18.46 -8.96 7.28
CA LEU A 155 -17.74 -8.35 6.17
C LEU A 155 -18.41 -7.04 5.75
N GLU A 156 -17.61 -6.02 5.52
CA GLU A 156 -18.05 -4.80 4.87
C GLU A 156 -18.11 -5.02 3.36
N THR A 157 -19.22 -4.60 2.72
CA THR A 157 -19.45 -4.82 1.29
C THR A 157 -19.83 -3.53 0.59
N LEU A 158 -19.25 -3.35 -0.61
CA LEU A 158 -19.54 -2.25 -1.52
C LEU A 158 -20.02 -2.81 -2.86
N THR A 159 -21.16 -2.36 -3.35
CA THR A 159 -21.62 -2.71 -4.70
C THR A 159 -20.84 -1.89 -5.73
N ILE A 160 -20.02 -2.55 -6.53
CA ILE A 160 -19.20 -1.90 -7.57
C ILE A 160 -19.86 -1.92 -8.94
N ARG A 161 -20.81 -2.86 -9.19
CA ARG A 161 -21.54 -2.97 -10.44
C ARG A 161 -22.88 -3.68 -10.26
N GLN A 162 -23.85 -3.31 -11.06
CA GLN A 162 -25.12 -4.01 -11.24
C GLN A 162 -25.32 -4.33 -12.72
N GLU A 163 -25.67 -5.57 -13.00
CA GLU A 163 -25.89 -6.08 -14.36
C GLU A 163 -27.26 -6.76 -14.45
N PRO A 164 -28.01 -6.51 -15.52
CA PRO A 164 -29.25 -7.26 -15.77
C PRO A 164 -28.95 -8.70 -16.16
N PHE A 165 -29.88 -9.60 -15.87
CA PHE A 165 -29.87 -10.91 -16.49
C PHE A 165 -30.31 -10.80 -17.94
N VAL A 166 -29.64 -11.51 -18.82
CA VAL A 166 -30.00 -11.65 -20.22
C VAL A 166 -30.18 -13.11 -20.58
N VAL A 167 -31.07 -13.37 -21.51
CA VAL A 167 -31.28 -14.69 -22.12
C VAL A 167 -30.60 -14.72 -23.48
N VAL A 168 -29.85 -15.76 -23.76
CA VAL A 168 -29.25 -16.01 -25.07
C VAL A 168 -30.14 -17.01 -25.81
N LEU A 169 -30.65 -16.62 -26.97
CA LEU A 169 -31.55 -17.42 -27.79
C LEU A 169 -30.89 -17.79 -29.14
N PRO A 170 -31.20 -18.96 -29.72
CA PRO A 170 -30.83 -19.25 -31.09
C PRO A 170 -31.43 -18.22 -32.05
N ARG A 171 -30.75 -17.91 -33.17
CA ARG A 171 -31.17 -16.87 -34.15
C ARG A 171 -32.59 -17.07 -34.69
N GLY A 172 -33.10 -18.28 -34.76
CA GLY A 172 -34.44 -18.59 -35.29
C GLY A 172 -35.51 -18.75 -34.21
N HIS A 173 -35.21 -18.38 -32.96
CA HIS A 173 -36.17 -18.57 -31.85
C HIS A 173 -37.35 -17.58 -31.96
N SER A 174 -38.55 -18.01 -31.60
CA SER A 174 -39.78 -17.21 -31.69
C SER A 174 -39.76 -15.93 -30.84
N LEU A 175 -38.96 -15.94 -29.77
CA LEU A 175 -38.83 -14.81 -28.86
C LEU A 175 -37.67 -13.86 -29.20
N VAL A 176 -36.91 -14.08 -30.30
CA VAL A 176 -35.66 -13.36 -30.59
C VAL A 176 -35.90 -11.84 -30.85
N GLU A 177 -37.07 -11.47 -31.37
CA GLU A 177 -37.44 -10.08 -31.64
C GLU A 177 -37.90 -9.29 -30.40
N GLN A 178 -38.08 -9.98 -29.26
CA GLN A 178 -38.53 -9.32 -28.05
C GLN A 178 -37.33 -8.70 -27.28
N GLN A 179 -37.39 -7.41 -26.99
CA GLN A 179 -36.35 -6.72 -26.18
C GLN A 179 -36.39 -7.15 -24.69
N GLN A 180 -37.57 -7.52 -24.20
CA GLN A 180 -37.78 -8.02 -22.86
C GLN A 180 -38.65 -9.26 -22.92
N ILE A 181 -38.18 -10.34 -22.33
CA ILE A 181 -38.86 -11.61 -22.34
C ILE A 181 -39.39 -11.89 -20.92
N PRO A 182 -40.69 -12.02 -20.73
CA PRO A 182 -41.25 -12.45 -19.44
C PRO A 182 -40.69 -13.83 -19.08
N LEU A 183 -40.23 -14.01 -17.83
CA LEU A 183 -39.63 -15.26 -17.39
C LEU A 183 -40.54 -16.47 -17.61
N ALA A 184 -41.86 -16.28 -17.42
CA ALA A 184 -42.88 -17.30 -17.68
C ALA A 184 -42.90 -17.78 -19.14
N ALA A 185 -42.47 -16.99 -20.10
CA ALA A 185 -42.40 -17.42 -21.50
C ALA A 185 -41.24 -18.41 -21.75
N LEU A 186 -40.30 -18.56 -20.84
CA LEU A 186 -39.18 -19.48 -20.88
C LEU A 186 -39.48 -20.82 -20.18
N ALA A 187 -40.64 -20.96 -19.49
CA ALA A 187 -40.93 -22.10 -18.61
C ALA A 187 -40.99 -23.43 -19.33
N GLN A 188 -41.28 -23.45 -20.64
CA GLN A 188 -41.39 -24.66 -21.46
C GLN A 188 -40.20 -24.84 -22.41
N GLU A 189 -39.23 -23.92 -22.37
CA GLU A 189 -38.06 -23.94 -23.27
C GLU A 189 -36.95 -24.81 -22.70
N PRO A 190 -36.21 -25.53 -23.54
CA PRO A 190 -35.01 -26.23 -23.13
C PRO A 190 -33.95 -25.23 -22.66
N PHE A 191 -33.50 -25.36 -21.43
CA PHE A 191 -32.63 -24.38 -20.79
C PHE A 191 -31.21 -24.93 -20.56
N VAL A 192 -30.20 -24.26 -21.12
CA VAL A 192 -28.78 -24.57 -20.82
C VAL A 192 -28.37 -23.77 -19.62
N PHE A 193 -28.02 -24.46 -18.55
CA PHE A 193 -27.67 -23.83 -17.29
C PHE A 193 -26.44 -24.51 -16.65
N PHE A 194 -26.04 -24.07 -15.48
CA PHE A 194 -24.97 -24.71 -14.72
C PHE A 194 -25.28 -26.18 -14.41
N SER A 195 -24.23 -26.98 -14.33
CA SER A 195 -24.38 -28.38 -13.90
C SER A 195 -25.07 -28.45 -12.53
N ARG A 196 -25.99 -29.41 -12.38
CA ARG A 196 -26.73 -29.68 -11.12
C ARG A 196 -25.80 -29.99 -9.94
N HIS A 197 -24.54 -30.33 -10.19
CA HIS A 197 -23.52 -30.58 -9.17
C HIS A 197 -22.90 -29.27 -8.62
N ILE A 198 -23.07 -28.15 -9.30
CA ILE A 198 -22.59 -26.85 -8.88
C ILE A 198 -23.61 -26.20 -7.94
N LYS A 199 -23.51 -26.50 -6.67
CA LYS A 199 -24.40 -25.97 -5.62
C LYS A 199 -23.86 -24.66 -5.07
N THR A 200 -23.80 -23.59 -5.89
CA THR A 200 -23.49 -22.25 -5.38
C THR A 200 -24.78 -21.52 -4.98
N GLN A 201 -24.69 -20.59 -4.02
CA GLN A 201 -25.82 -19.76 -3.64
C GLN A 201 -26.36 -18.96 -4.83
N TYR A 202 -25.47 -18.51 -5.73
CA TYR A 202 -25.84 -17.83 -6.98
C TYR A 202 -26.71 -18.71 -7.88
N VAL A 203 -26.32 -19.96 -8.15
CA VAL A 203 -27.10 -20.90 -8.93
C VAL A 203 -28.49 -21.14 -8.30
N THR A 204 -28.51 -21.30 -6.98
CA THR A 204 -29.79 -21.46 -6.24
C THR A 204 -30.69 -20.24 -6.36
N GLN A 205 -30.12 -19.05 -6.33
CA GLN A 205 -30.87 -17.79 -6.49
C GLN A 205 -31.46 -17.67 -7.88
N VAL A 206 -30.68 -17.95 -8.93
CA VAL A 206 -31.19 -17.92 -10.33
C VAL A 206 -32.29 -18.96 -10.52
N LEU A 207 -32.11 -20.19 -10.02
CA LEU A 207 -33.13 -21.26 -10.12
C LEU A 207 -34.45 -20.92 -9.36
N ARG A 208 -34.41 -20.06 -8.36
CA ARG A 208 -35.61 -19.58 -7.67
C ARG A 208 -36.37 -18.48 -8.48
N LEU A 209 -35.72 -17.86 -9.43
CA LEU A 209 -36.34 -16.89 -10.34
C LEU A 209 -37.02 -17.58 -11.53
N CYS A 210 -36.55 -18.77 -11.93
CA CYS A 210 -37.11 -19.62 -12.98
C CYS A 210 -38.14 -20.57 -12.42
#